data_f0372a856fdd56420426bb6955fec759
#
_entry.id   f0372a856fdd56420426bb6955fec759
#
_cell.length_a   1.000
_cell.length_b   1.000
_cell.length_c   1.000
_cell.angle_alpha   90.00
_cell.angle_beta   90.00
_cell.angle_gamma   90.00
#
_symmetry.space_group_name_H-M   'P 1'
#
loop_
_entity.id
_entity.type
_entity.pdbx_description
1 polymer ?
#
loop_
_entity_poly.entity_id
_entity_poly.type
_entity_poly.pdbx_seq_one_letter_code
_entity_poly.pdbx_strand_id
1 'polypeptide(L)'
;MKMRRHRLVSRLACLLLLSCSVISVEAAQKESQTARKLAREGYVNIREVDPSIHVSLMYGRADNFCGVVLYDDLKEAFLHPEAMAALKKAQAYLKQLRPDLSLKVYDAARPMHIQQKMWDKVKHTEKDIYVSNPAHGGGMHNYGMAVDITLCTLKGDTLDMGTKIDYMGSAAHIDHEDRLVEEKKISKKARENRQLLRKVMRYGGFIPLRTEWWHFNKCSRATAKKYYKVIP
;
A
#
# COMPACT_ATOMS: atom_id res chain seq x y z
N MET A 1 -90.99 -27.09 0.32
CA MET A 1 -90.02 -26.14 0.89
C MET A 1 -88.61 -26.61 0.48
N LYS A 2 -88.00 -25.99 -0.58
CA LYS A 2 -86.75 -26.46 -1.23
C LYS A 2 -85.62 -25.59 -0.78
N MET A 3 -84.67 -26.14 -0.05
CA MET A 3 -83.39 -25.47 0.28
C MET A 3 -82.45 -25.60 -0.91
N ARG A 4 -82.02 -24.47 -1.44
CA ARG A 4 -80.90 -24.33 -2.43
C ARG A 4 -79.56 -24.27 -1.70
N ARG A 5 -78.72 -25.23 -1.98
CA ARG A 5 -77.26 -25.20 -1.58
C ARG A 5 -76.48 -24.32 -2.54
N HIS A 6 -75.90 -23.26 -2.05
CA HIS A 6 -74.86 -22.49 -2.79
C HIS A 6 -73.51 -23.15 -2.56
N ARG A 7 -72.88 -23.59 -3.63
CA ARG A 7 -71.50 -24.05 -3.64
C ARG A 7 -70.61 -22.83 -3.74
N LEU A 8 -69.79 -22.64 -2.73
CA LEU A 8 -68.67 -21.63 -2.72
C LEU A 8 -67.50 -22.28 -3.43
N VAL A 9 -67.08 -21.72 -4.57
CA VAL A 9 -65.87 -22.13 -5.28
C VAL A 9 -64.73 -21.27 -4.77
N SER A 10 -63.85 -21.85 -3.96
CA SER A 10 -62.64 -21.26 -3.50
C SER A 10 -61.63 -21.26 -4.64
N ARG A 11 -61.29 -20.07 -5.14
CA ARG A 11 -60.17 -19.88 -6.06
C ARG A 11 -58.90 -19.69 -5.25
N LEU A 12 -58.04 -20.70 -5.23
CA LEU A 12 -56.69 -20.64 -4.69
C LEU A 12 -55.83 -19.90 -5.71
N ALA A 13 -55.47 -18.64 -5.42
CA ALA A 13 -54.50 -17.90 -6.18
C ALA A 13 -53.10 -18.27 -5.69
N CYS A 14 -52.37 -19.07 -6.46
CA CYS A 14 -50.95 -19.29 -6.26
C CYS A 14 -50.16 -18.02 -6.64
N LEU A 15 -49.74 -17.25 -5.67
CA LEU A 15 -48.74 -16.22 -5.85
C LEU A 15 -47.35 -16.89 -5.93
N LEU A 16 -46.84 -17.06 -7.15
CA LEU A 16 -45.45 -17.37 -7.40
C LEU A 16 -44.63 -16.10 -7.11
N LEU A 17 -44.02 -16.05 -5.94
CA LEU A 17 -42.95 -15.09 -5.63
C LEU A 17 -41.68 -15.51 -6.42
N LEU A 18 -41.48 -14.92 -7.59
CA LEU A 18 -40.15 -14.91 -8.23
C LEU A 18 -39.23 -14.07 -7.36
N SER A 19 -38.43 -14.71 -6.51
CA SER A 19 -37.27 -14.10 -5.89
C SER A 19 -36.21 -13.91 -6.98
N CYS A 20 -36.16 -12.71 -7.56
CA CYS A 20 -35.01 -12.25 -8.38
C CYS A 20 -33.82 -12.12 -7.44
N SER A 21 -33.01 -13.18 -7.32
CA SER A 21 -31.68 -13.10 -6.76
C SER A 21 -30.84 -12.27 -7.73
N VAL A 22 -30.65 -11.00 -7.39
CA VAL A 22 -29.66 -10.14 -8.04
C VAL A 22 -28.30 -10.71 -7.64
N ILE A 23 -27.77 -11.61 -8.47
CA ILE A 23 -26.37 -12.02 -8.40
C ILE A 23 -25.59 -10.78 -8.86
N SER A 24 -25.05 -10.03 -7.90
CA SER A 24 -24.05 -9.02 -8.18
C SER A 24 -22.86 -9.76 -8.77
N VAL A 25 -22.75 -9.77 -10.09
CA VAL A 25 -21.53 -10.13 -10.79
C VAL A 25 -20.56 -8.98 -10.50
N GLU A 26 -19.88 -9.09 -9.39
CA GLU A 26 -18.68 -8.31 -9.15
C GLU A 26 -17.74 -8.68 -10.30
N ALA A 27 -17.58 -7.77 -11.26
CA ALA A 27 -16.69 -7.98 -12.39
C ALA A 27 -15.30 -8.24 -11.80
N ALA A 28 -14.87 -9.49 -11.79
CA ALA A 28 -13.53 -9.86 -11.36
C ALA A 28 -12.56 -9.01 -12.16
N GLN A 29 -11.97 -8.03 -11.52
CA GLN A 29 -11.06 -7.09 -12.14
C GLN A 29 -9.89 -7.91 -12.66
N LYS A 30 -9.75 -7.98 -14.00
CA LYS A 30 -8.73 -8.81 -14.65
C LYS A 30 -7.37 -8.43 -14.07
N GLU A 31 -6.75 -9.37 -13.37
CA GLU A 31 -5.41 -9.21 -12.81
C GLU A 31 -4.44 -8.74 -13.88
N SER A 32 -3.61 -7.76 -13.54
CA SER A 32 -2.65 -7.15 -14.47
C SER A 32 -1.57 -8.16 -14.92
N GLN A 33 -0.95 -7.91 -16.07
CA GLN A 33 0.15 -8.75 -16.54
C GLN A 33 1.35 -8.64 -15.60
N THR A 34 1.63 -7.42 -15.09
CA THR A 34 2.69 -7.19 -14.10
C THR A 34 2.42 -7.93 -12.80
N ALA A 35 1.18 -7.93 -12.28
CA ALA A 35 0.81 -8.69 -11.08
C ALA A 35 1.04 -10.19 -11.27
N ARG A 36 0.57 -10.76 -12.40
CA ARG A 36 0.82 -12.17 -12.73
C ARG A 36 2.30 -12.53 -12.86
N LYS A 37 3.11 -11.61 -13.40
CA LYS A 37 4.56 -11.80 -13.49
C LYS A 37 5.18 -11.84 -12.10
N LEU A 38 4.87 -10.86 -11.24
CA LEU A 38 5.35 -10.81 -9.86
C LEU A 38 4.96 -12.06 -9.06
N ALA A 39 3.70 -12.50 -9.15
CA ALA A 39 3.25 -13.71 -8.49
C ALA A 39 4.02 -14.97 -8.96
N ARG A 40 4.25 -15.12 -10.27
CA ARG A 40 5.06 -16.24 -10.82
C ARG A 40 6.52 -16.19 -10.39
N GLU A 41 7.07 -15.02 -10.13
CA GLU A 41 8.42 -14.82 -9.61
C GLU A 41 8.50 -15.01 -8.07
N GLY A 42 7.37 -15.37 -7.43
CA GLY A 42 7.30 -15.67 -5.99
C GLY A 42 7.07 -14.47 -5.08
N TYR A 43 6.77 -13.29 -5.63
CA TYR A 43 6.31 -12.15 -4.83
C TYR A 43 4.86 -12.38 -4.41
N VAL A 44 4.50 -11.91 -3.22
CA VAL A 44 3.18 -12.11 -2.63
C VAL A 44 2.38 -10.83 -2.56
N ASN A 45 1.10 -10.89 -2.89
CA ASN A 45 0.18 -9.76 -2.81
C ASN A 45 -0.13 -9.45 -1.34
N ILE A 46 0.11 -8.21 -0.93
CA ILE A 46 -0.06 -7.76 0.46
C ILE A 46 -1.48 -8.00 0.95
N ARG A 47 -2.50 -7.67 0.15
CA ARG A 47 -3.91 -7.77 0.56
C ARG A 47 -4.44 -9.20 0.62
N GLU A 48 -3.85 -10.12 -0.13
CA GLU A 48 -4.18 -11.55 -0.04
C GLU A 48 -3.62 -12.17 1.24
N VAL A 49 -2.44 -11.70 1.70
CA VAL A 49 -1.82 -12.20 2.94
C VAL A 49 -2.40 -11.54 4.19
N ASP A 50 -2.68 -10.23 4.12
CA ASP A 50 -3.30 -9.48 5.21
C ASP A 50 -4.25 -8.40 4.66
N PRO A 51 -5.56 -8.70 4.53
CA PRO A 51 -6.55 -7.78 3.99
C PRO A 51 -6.80 -6.55 4.88
N SER A 52 -6.33 -6.55 6.13
CA SER A 52 -6.44 -5.40 7.02
C SER A 52 -5.44 -4.27 6.69
N ILE A 53 -4.42 -4.55 5.87
CA ILE A 53 -3.48 -3.54 5.37
C ILE A 53 -4.08 -2.85 4.15
N HIS A 54 -4.20 -1.52 4.21
CA HIS A 54 -4.67 -0.74 3.08
C HIS A 54 -3.58 -0.61 2.01
N VAL A 55 -3.98 -0.59 0.75
CA VAL A 55 -3.09 -0.36 -0.40
C VAL A 55 -3.66 0.77 -1.27
N SER A 56 -2.81 1.71 -1.66
CA SER A 56 -3.15 2.83 -2.55
C SER A 56 -1.90 3.25 -3.34
N LEU A 57 -1.53 2.45 -4.34
CA LEU A 57 -0.31 2.68 -5.11
C LEU A 57 -0.28 4.09 -5.71
N MET A 58 0.67 4.91 -5.27
CA MET A 58 0.75 6.31 -5.67
C MET A 58 1.22 6.49 -7.11
N TYR A 59 2.06 5.59 -7.60
CA TYR A 59 2.57 5.65 -8.97
C TYR A 59 1.58 5.12 -10.03
N GLY A 60 0.43 4.60 -9.58
CA GLY A 60 -0.76 4.36 -10.41
C GLY A 60 -1.62 5.62 -10.65
N ARG A 61 -1.22 6.78 -10.10
CA ARG A 61 -1.88 8.09 -10.24
C ARG A 61 -0.85 9.14 -10.65
N ALA A 62 -1.32 10.30 -11.15
CA ALA A 62 -0.43 11.39 -11.56
C ALA A 62 -0.04 12.35 -10.42
N ASP A 63 -0.60 12.18 -9.20
CA ASP A 63 -0.32 13.02 -8.02
C ASP A 63 0.95 12.59 -7.24
N ASN A 64 1.94 12.02 -7.95
CA ASN A 64 3.27 11.67 -7.48
C ASN A 64 4.32 12.70 -7.94
N PHE A 65 5.58 12.56 -7.49
CA PHE A 65 6.65 13.51 -7.82
C PHE A 65 7.01 13.59 -9.31
N CYS A 66 6.67 12.55 -10.11
CA CYS A 66 6.89 12.54 -11.55
C CYS A 66 5.80 13.29 -12.32
N GLY A 67 4.62 13.56 -11.71
CA GLY A 67 3.48 14.21 -12.33
C GLY A 67 2.77 13.38 -13.41
N VAL A 68 3.06 12.08 -13.51
CA VAL A 68 2.49 11.16 -14.50
C VAL A 68 2.19 9.79 -13.87
N VAL A 69 1.29 9.03 -14.49
CA VAL A 69 1.07 7.62 -14.15
C VAL A 69 2.27 6.81 -14.61
N LEU A 70 2.86 6.02 -13.72
CA LEU A 70 4.01 5.16 -14.00
C LEU A 70 3.65 3.67 -14.00
N TYR A 71 2.72 3.25 -13.14
CA TYR A 71 2.19 1.89 -13.14
C TYR A 71 1.06 1.78 -14.15
N ASP A 72 1.36 1.28 -15.34
CA ASP A 72 0.41 1.21 -16.44
C ASP A 72 -0.74 0.23 -16.14
N ASP A 73 -0.41 -0.93 -15.54
CA ASP A 73 -1.38 -2.00 -15.27
C ASP A 73 -1.37 -2.53 -13.83
N LEU A 74 -0.33 -2.23 -13.04
CA LEU A 74 -0.18 -2.70 -11.66
C LEU A 74 -1.08 -1.91 -10.70
N LYS A 75 -2.01 -2.60 -10.04
CA LYS A 75 -2.94 -2.03 -9.05
C LYS A 75 -2.76 -2.64 -7.67
N GLU A 76 -2.11 -3.78 -7.59
CA GLU A 76 -1.84 -4.56 -6.40
C GLU A 76 -0.41 -4.31 -5.90
N ALA A 77 -0.23 -4.27 -4.58
CA ALA A 77 1.09 -4.14 -3.97
C ALA A 77 1.65 -5.54 -3.64
N PHE A 78 2.85 -5.81 -4.16
CA PHE A 78 3.57 -7.07 -3.93
C PHE A 78 4.83 -6.86 -3.10
N LEU A 79 5.24 -7.87 -2.35
CA LEU A 79 6.51 -7.91 -1.62
C LEU A 79 7.19 -9.26 -1.77
N HIS A 80 8.51 -9.28 -1.58
CA HIS A 80 9.21 -10.53 -1.31
C HIS A 80 8.62 -11.20 -0.06
N PRO A 81 8.46 -12.54 0.00
CA PRO A 81 7.84 -13.24 1.15
C PRO A 81 8.41 -12.84 2.52
N GLU A 82 9.73 -12.65 2.63
CA GLU A 82 10.37 -12.21 3.89
C GLU A 82 9.98 -10.79 4.30
N ALA A 83 9.84 -9.87 3.33
CA ALA A 83 9.38 -8.51 3.59
C ALA A 83 7.89 -8.52 3.98
N MET A 84 7.08 -9.38 3.34
CA MET A 84 5.67 -9.54 3.69
C MET A 84 5.48 -10.11 5.11
N ALA A 85 6.25 -11.12 5.50
CA ALA A 85 6.21 -11.67 6.86
C ALA A 85 6.55 -10.59 7.91
N ALA A 86 7.54 -9.74 7.62
CA ALA A 86 7.92 -8.60 8.45
C ALA A 86 6.79 -7.55 8.53
N LEU A 87 6.14 -7.25 7.40
CA LEU A 87 5.02 -6.29 7.35
C LEU A 87 3.81 -6.79 8.14
N LYS A 88 3.46 -8.07 8.02
CA LYS A 88 2.40 -8.70 8.82
C LYS A 88 2.68 -8.60 10.32
N LYS A 89 3.95 -8.83 10.74
CA LYS A 89 4.37 -8.65 12.13
C LYS A 89 4.23 -7.19 12.60
N ALA A 90 4.58 -6.21 11.76
CA ALA A 90 4.40 -4.79 12.06
C ALA A 90 2.92 -4.42 12.21
N GLN A 91 2.05 -4.89 11.31
CA GLN A 91 0.60 -4.68 11.36
C GLN A 91 0.00 -5.28 12.64
N ALA A 92 0.36 -6.52 12.99
CA ALA A 92 -0.12 -7.16 14.21
C ALA A 92 0.28 -6.36 15.46
N TYR A 93 1.51 -5.85 15.51
CA TYR A 93 1.96 -5.03 16.62
C TYR A 93 1.27 -3.67 16.67
N LEU A 94 1.01 -3.04 15.51
CA LEU A 94 0.19 -1.82 15.47
C LEU A 94 -1.19 -2.07 16.06
N LYS A 95 -1.85 -3.19 15.71
CA LYS A 95 -3.18 -3.54 16.23
C LYS A 95 -3.20 -3.77 17.74
N GLN A 96 -2.11 -4.24 18.35
CA GLN A 96 -1.98 -4.35 19.79
C GLN A 96 -1.89 -2.98 20.48
N LEU A 97 -1.16 -2.03 19.86
CA LEU A 97 -0.97 -0.69 20.41
C LEU A 97 -2.16 0.25 20.15
N ARG A 98 -2.72 0.14 18.95
CA ARG A 98 -3.76 1.03 18.41
C ARG A 98 -4.70 0.22 17.51
N PRO A 99 -5.70 -0.46 18.10
CA PRO A 99 -6.67 -1.28 17.35
C PRO A 99 -7.52 -0.46 16.37
N ASP A 100 -7.63 0.85 16.59
CA ASP A 100 -8.32 1.83 15.77
C ASP A 100 -7.54 2.25 14.50
N LEU A 101 -6.28 1.84 14.36
CA LEU A 101 -5.42 2.20 13.23
C LEU A 101 -5.05 0.98 12.37
N SER A 102 -4.58 1.26 11.17
CA SER A 102 -4.00 0.29 10.24
C SER A 102 -2.80 0.88 9.50
N LEU A 103 -2.00 0.02 8.87
CA LEU A 103 -0.97 0.40 7.92
C LEU A 103 -1.60 0.63 6.54
N LYS A 104 -1.04 1.58 5.77
CA LYS A 104 -1.42 1.86 4.38
C LYS A 104 -0.19 1.99 3.50
N VAL A 105 -0.07 1.10 2.53
CA VAL A 105 1.06 1.00 1.60
C VAL A 105 0.78 1.85 0.36
N TYR A 106 1.77 2.65 -0.03
CA TYR A 106 1.73 3.50 -1.22
C TYR A 106 2.67 3.03 -2.32
N ASP A 107 3.74 2.28 -1.97
CA ASP A 107 4.61 1.59 -2.91
C ASP A 107 5.27 0.38 -2.25
N ALA A 108 5.63 -0.64 -3.08
CA ALA A 108 6.22 -1.88 -2.60
C ALA A 108 7.19 -2.46 -3.66
N ALA A 109 6.92 -3.64 -4.22
CA ALA A 109 7.71 -4.18 -5.33
C ALA A 109 7.55 -3.31 -6.58
N ARG A 110 8.68 -2.75 -7.05
CA ARG A 110 8.73 -1.82 -8.19
C ARG A 110 9.59 -2.41 -9.30
N PRO A 111 9.04 -2.66 -10.48
CA PRO A 111 9.82 -3.11 -11.63
C PRO A 111 10.93 -2.11 -12.02
N MET A 112 12.06 -2.61 -12.52
CA MET A 112 13.22 -1.76 -12.84
C MET A 112 12.93 -0.76 -13.97
N HIS A 113 12.08 -1.10 -14.93
CA HIS A 113 11.70 -0.16 -15.98
C HIS A 113 10.93 1.06 -15.43
N ILE A 114 10.16 0.90 -14.34
CA ILE A 114 9.50 2.00 -13.63
C ILE A 114 10.55 2.85 -12.89
N GLN A 115 11.52 2.21 -12.23
CA GLN A 115 12.64 2.90 -11.60
C GLN A 115 13.41 3.76 -12.61
N GLN A 116 13.59 3.26 -13.84
CA GLN A 116 14.24 4.01 -14.93
C GLN A 116 13.42 5.25 -15.30
N LYS A 117 12.11 5.12 -15.47
CA LYS A 117 11.23 6.26 -15.74
C LYS A 117 11.32 7.33 -14.63
N MET A 118 11.39 6.92 -13.35
CA MET A 118 11.57 7.84 -12.21
C MET A 118 12.95 8.54 -12.25
N TRP A 119 14.01 7.77 -12.48
CA TRP A 119 15.37 8.30 -12.57
C TRP A 119 15.50 9.34 -13.70
N ASP A 120 14.91 9.05 -14.86
CA ASP A 120 14.94 9.96 -16.00
C ASP A 120 14.27 11.33 -15.72
N LYS A 121 13.37 11.40 -14.73
CA LYS A 121 12.74 12.65 -14.29
C LYS A 121 13.62 13.52 -13.40
N VAL A 122 14.55 12.91 -12.64
CA VAL A 122 15.33 13.62 -11.62
C VAL A 122 16.83 13.64 -11.91
N LYS A 123 17.34 12.77 -12.78
CA LYS A 123 18.78 12.75 -13.14
C LYS A 123 19.25 14.15 -13.55
N HIS A 124 20.40 14.54 -13.05
CA HIS A 124 21.01 15.87 -13.26
C HIS A 124 20.25 17.04 -12.59
N THR A 125 19.43 16.76 -11.58
CA THR A 125 18.79 17.75 -10.72
C THR A 125 19.19 17.51 -9.25
N GLU A 126 18.96 18.47 -8.37
CA GLU A 126 19.18 18.33 -6.91
C GLU A 126 18.30 17.22 -6.28
N LYS A 127 17.31 16.70 -7.02
CA LYS A 127 16.41 15.65 -6.56
C LYS A 127 16.89 14.23 -6.86
N ASP A 128 18.00 14.08 -7.58
CA ASP A 128 18.54 12.76 -7.95
C ASP A 128 18.98 11.93 -6.72
N ILE A 129 19.33 12.61 -5.61
CA ILE A 129 19.66 11.97 -4.33
C ILE A 129 18.50 11.16 -3.72
N TYR A 130 17.24 11.45 -4.09
CA TYR A 130 16.04 10.78 -3.59
C TYR A 130 15.62 9.57 -4.44
N VAL A 131 16.20 9.40 -5.63
CA VAL A 131 15.83 8.33 -6.56
C VAL A 131 17.03 7.45 -6.87
N SER A 132 16.97 6.17 -6.51
CA SER A 132 18.08 5.25 -6.77
C SER A 132 18.35 5.09 -8.25
N ASN A 133 19.62 5.26 -8.66
CA ASN A 133 20.05 5.10 -10.05
C ASN A 133 19.95 3.63 -10.49
N PRO A 134 19.18 3.32 -11.55
CA PRO A 134 19.02 1.97 -12.10
C PRO A 134 20.34 1.34 -12.54
N ALA A 135 21.27 2.13 -13.11
CA ALA A 135 22.59 1.64 -13.55
C ALA A 135 23.41 1.04 -12.40
N HIS A 136 23.11 1.39 -11.16
CA HIS A 136 23.75 0.87 -9.96
C HIS A 136 22.91 -0.25 -9.28
N GLY A 137 21.95 -0.86 -10.01
CA GLY A 137 21.09 -1.93 -9.50
C GLY A 137 19.86 -1.44 -8.75
N GLY A 138 19.42 -0.21 -9.01
CA GLY A 138 18.17 0.35 -8.47
C GLY A 138 18.15 0.53 -6.95
N GLY A 139 16.95 0.64 -6.39
CA GLY A 139 16.64 0.75 -4.96
C GLY A 139 16.06 -0.54 -4.38
N MET A 140 15.71 -0.50 -3.10
CA MET A 140 15.21 -1.68 -2.37
C MET A 140 13.82 -2.14 -2.83
N HIS A 141 13.01 -1.22 -3.36
CA HIS A 141 11.73 -1.56 -4.02
C HIS A 141 11.92 -2.50 -5.21
N ASN A 142 13.04 -2.35 -5.94
CA ASN A 142 13.33 -3.20 -7.11
C ASN A 142 13.69 -4.65 -6.75
N TYR A 143 13.81 -4.96 -5.46
CA TYR A 143 13.97 -6.32 -4.92
C TYR A 143 12.72 -6.79 -4.16
N GLY A 144 11.65 -5.96 -4.09
CA GLY A 144 10.49 -6.22 -3.24
C GLY A 144 10.82 -6.22 -1.74
N MET A 145 11.91 -5.52 -1.35
CA MET A 145 12.46 -5.48 0.01
C MET A 145 12.31 -4.10 0.66
N ALA A 146 11.44 -3.25 0.14
CA ALA A 146 11.08 -1.97 0.75
C ALA A 146 9.59 -1.68 0.60
N VAL A 147 9.10 -0.79 1.46
CA VAL A 147 7.75 -0.23 1.40
C VAL A 147 7.78 1.27 1.65
N ASP A 148 6.94 2.01 0.90
CA ASP A 148 6.52 3.36 1.22
C ASP A 148 5.15 3.26 1.89
N ILE A 149 5.07 3.68 3.16
CA ILE A 149 3.97 3.30 4.04
C ILE A 149 3.62 4.41 5.04
N THR A 150 2.35 4.45 5.47
CA THR A 150 1.86 5.37 6.50
C THR A 150 0.90 4.68 7.46
N LEU A 151 0.45 5.43 8.48
CA LEU A 151 -0.66 5.08 9.35
C LEU A 151 -1.96 5.63 8.79
N CYS A 152 -3.04 4.86 8.93
CA CYS A 152 -4.38 5.29 8.56
C CYS A 152 -5.43 4.81 9.59
N THR A 153 -6.63 5.40 9.54
CA THR A 153 -7.81 4.89 10.24
C THR A 153 -8.24 3.54 9.63
N LEU A 154 -9.17 2.83 10.27
CA LEU A 154 -9.76 1.61 9.71
C LEU A 154 -10.51 1.84 8.40
N LYS A 155 -10.90 3.09 8.11
CA LYS A 155 -11.52 3.49 6.84
C LYS A 155 -10.50 3.81 5.75
N GLY A 156 -9.19 3.83 6.08
CA GLY A 156 -8.12 4.12 5.14
C GLY A 156 -7.74 5.60 5.04
N ASP A 157 -8.30 6.49 5.88
CA ASP A 157 -7.92 7.90 5.94
C ASP A 157 -6.56 8.04 6.62
N THR A 158 -5.62 8.71 5.98
CA THR A 158 -4.25 8.85 6.48
C THR A 158 -4.16 9.81 7.66
N LEU A 159 -3.30 9.50 8.62
CA LEU A 159 -2.97 10.42 9.71
C LEU A 159 -2.08 11.56 9.20
N ASP A 160 -2.11 12.69 9.93
CA ASP A 160 -1.15 13.78 9.69
C ASP A 160 0.28 13.30 9.96
N MET A 161 1.11 13.35 8.93
CA MET A 161 2.54 13.01 8.99
C MET A 161 3.43 14.23 8.73
N GLY A 162 2.86 15.43 8.64
CA GLY A 162 3.56 16.71 8.46
C GLY A 162 3.97 17.02 7.02
N THR A 163 4.19 16.00 6.19
CA THR A 163 4.41 16.13 4.74
C THR A 163 3.67 15.02 4.01
N LYS A 164 3.43 15.22 2.73
CA LYS A 164 3.02 14.11 1.84
C LYS A 164 4.17 13.10 1.70
N ILE A 165 3.85 11.87 1.31
CA ILE A 165 4.82 10.92 0.77
C ILE A 165 5.41 11.54 -0.51
N ASP A 166 6.63 11.21 -0.88
CA ASP A 166 7.41 11.81 -1.98
C ASP A 166 7.74 13.31 -1.80
N TYR A 167 7.60 13.87 -0.61
CA TYR A 167 8.08 15.22 -0.35
C TYR A 167 9.61 15.23 -0.30
N MET A 168 10.24 15.74 -1.36
CA MET A 168 11.69 15.82 -1.51
C MET A 168 12.23 17.09 -0.82
N GLY A 169 12.45 17.00 0.48
CA GLY A 169 12.98 18.11 1.29
C GLY A 169 13.16 17.77 2.75
N SER A 170 13.87 18.64 3.49
CA SER A 170 14.29 18.39 4.88
C SER A 170 13.14 18.11 5.86
N ALA A 171 11.92 18.60 5.59
CA ALA A 171 10.77 18.30 6.42
C ALA A 171 10.33 16.83 6.36
N ALA A 172 10.82 16.03 5.40
CA ALA A 172 10.62 14.57 5.36
C ALA A 172 11.62 13.78 6.22
N HIS A 173 12.74 14.39 6.62
CA HIS A 173 13.79 13.73 7.37
C HIS A 173 13.34 13.35 8.78
N ILE A 174 13.93 12.29 9.34
CA ILE A 174 13.56 11.75 10.65
C ILE A 174 14.60 12.00 11.75
N ASP A 175 15.73 12.55 11.40
CA ASP A 175 16.87 12.75 12.32
C ASP A 175 16.75 14.03 13.17
N HIS A 176 15.92 15.00 12.77
CA HIS A 176 15.76 16.29 13.44
C HIS A 176 14.28 16.69 13.64
N GLU A 177 13.40 15.73 13.92
CA GLU A 177 11.96 15.99 14.02
C GLU A 177 11.58 16.96 15.13
N ASP A 178 12.36 17.01 16.24
CA ASP A 178 12.12 17.99 17.32
C ASP A 178 12.33 19.41 16.81
N ARG A 179 13.42 19.65 16.08
CA ARG A 179 13.70 20.93 15.43
C ARG A 179 12.65 21.30 14.40
N LEU A 180 12.17 20.34 13.61
CA LEU A 180 11.08 20.58 12.66
C LEU A 180 9.79 21.03 13.35
N VAL A 181 9.51 20.54 14.56
CA VAL A 181 8.37 21.00 15.38
C VAL A 181 8.59 22.38 15.92
N GLU A 182 9.79 22.69 16.46
CA GLU A 182 10.15 24.02 16.97
C GLU A 182 10.05 25.08 15.87
N GLU A 183 10.54 24.76 14.65
CA GLU A 183 10.45 25.59 13.46
C GLU A 183 9.05 25.62 12.82
N LYS A 184 8.05 24.94 13.41
CA LYS A 184 6.67 24.83 12.91
C LYS A 184 6.56 24.24 11.49
N LYS A 185 7.55 23.47 11.04
CA LYS A 185 7.55 22.78 9.73
C LYS A 185 6.68 21.54 9.74
N ILE A 186 6.56 20.88 10.89
CA ILE A 186 5.60 19.79 11.13
C ILE A 186 4.90 20.01 12.47
N SER A 187 3.72 19.43 12.64
CA SER A 187 3.01 19.46 13.91
C SER A 187 3.63 18.49 14.93
N LYS A 188 3.44 18.75 16.23
CA LYS A 188 3.77 17.79 17.29
C LYS A 188 3.07 16.44 17.06
N LYS A 189 1.81 16.49 16.58
CA LYS A 189 1.03 15.30 16.26
C LYS A 189 1.63 14.51 15.11
N ALA A 190 2.10 15.17 14.06
CA ALA A 190 2.78 14.52 12.95
C ALA A 190 4.06 13.79 13.40
N ARG A 191 4.87 14.43 14.28
CA ARG A 191 6.04 13.78 14.89
C ARG A 191 5.64 12.52 15.68
N GLU A 192 4.62 12.60 16.53
CA GLU A 192 4.12 11.45 17.30
C GLU A 192 3.67 10.30 16.39
N ASN A 193 2.95 10.62 15.30
CA ASN A 193 2.50 9.64 14.32
C ASN A 193 3.70 8.98 13.60
N ARG A 194 4.71 9.75 13.18
CA ARG A 194 5.96 9.22 12.59
C ARG A 194 6.70 8.31 13.57
N GLN A 195 6.78 8.69 14.84
CA GLN A 195 7.42 7.87 15.89
C GLN A 195 6.68 6.54 16.08
N LEU A 196 5.33 6.56 16.10
CA LEU A 196 4.53 5.34 16.16
C LEU A 196 4.77 4.45 14.94
N LEU A 197 4.76 5.02 13.72
CA LEU A 197 5.05 4.29 12.50
C LEU A 197 6.43 3.61 12.57
N ARG A 198 7.47 4.36 12.92
CA ARG A 198 8.83 3.79 13.08
C ARG A 198 8.90 2.70 14.14
N LYS A 199 8.20 2.87 15.27
CA LYS A 199 8.15 1.87 16.34
C LYS A 199 7.60 0.54 15.81
N VAL A 200 6.46 0.57 15.13
CA VAL A 200 5.82 -0.67 14.63
C VAL A 200 6.60 -1.29 13.48
N MET A 201 7.14 -0.48 12.56
CA MET A 201 7.94 -0.99 11.45
C MET A 201 9.26 -1.62 11.92
N ARG A 202 9.96 -1.02 12.89
CA ARG A 202 11.15 -1.61 13.51
C ARG A 202 10.83 -2.93 14.25
N TYR A 203 9.69 -3.02 14.92
CA TYR A 203 9.25 -4.27 15.53
C TYR A 203 9.03 -5.38 14.49
N GLY A 204 8.53 -5.03 13.30
CA GLY A 204 8.45 -5.92 12.14
C GLY A 204 9.82 -6.34 11.59
N GLY A 205 10.89 -5.64 11.94
CA GLY A 205 12.25 -5.88 11.45
C GLY A 205 12.62 -5.06 10.21
N PHE A 206 11.95 -3.92 9.99
CA PHE A 206 12.30 -2.95 8.96
C PHE A 206 13.27 -1.89 9.49
N ILE A 207 14.03 -1.32 8.58
CA ILE A 207 15.03 -0.28 8.80
C ILE A 207 14.50 1.01 8.15
N PRO A 208 14.25 2.09 8.92
CA PRO A 208 13.80 3.36 8.35
C PRO A 208 14.90 4.05 7.56
N LEU A 209 14.52 4.79 6.53
CA LEU A 209 15.42 5.66 5.77
C LEU A 209 15.47 7.06 6.44
N ARG A 210 16.66 7.61 6.61
CA ARG A 210 16.86 8.89 7.31
C ARG A 210 16.18 10.09 6.64
N THR A 211 16.16 10.09 5.32
CA THR A 211 15.67 11.22 4.51
C THR A 211 14.17 11.17 4.19
N GLU A 212 13.49 10.05 4.54
CA GLU A 212 12.12 9.79 4.13
C GLU A 212 11.37 9.07 5.25
N TRP A 213 10.44 9.76 5.94
CA TRP A 213 9.71 9.20 7.07
C TRP A 213 8.82 8.00 6.71
N TRP A 214 8.46 7.85 5.44
CA TRP A 214 7.57 6.80 4.91
C TRP A 214 8.31 5.55 4.44
N HIS A 215 9.62 5.65 4.12
CA HIS A 215 10.38 4.59 3.49
C HIS A 215 11.05 3.65 4.50
N PHE A 216 10.84 2.35 4.32
CA PHE A 216 11.39 1.31 5.18
C PHE A 216 11.96 0.16 4.37
N ASN A 217 13.23 -0.16 4.60
CA ASN A 217 13.94 -1.28 4.00
C ASN A 217 13.87 -2.53 4.89
N LYS A 218 13.69 -3.72 4.30
CA LYS A 218 13.74 -4.99 5.04
C LYS A 218 15.17 -5.44 5.35
N CYS A 219 16.12 -5.10 4.50
CA CYS A 219 17.54 -5.43 4.66
C CYS A 219 18.43 -4.32 4.09
N SER A 220 19.75 -4.50 4.23
CA SER A 220 20.73 -3.59 3.61
C SER A 220 20.79 -3.78 2.08
N ARG A 221 21.23 -2.74 1.36
CA ARG A 221 21.43 -2.82 -0.09
C ARG A 221 22.48 -3.87 -0.47
N ALA A 222 23.53 -4.05 0.33
CA ALA A 222 24.53 -5.10 0.12
C ALA A 222 23.91 -6.50 0.22
N THR A 223 23.06 -6.72 1.23
CA THR A 223 22.30 -7.96 1.39
C THR A 223 21.36 -8.19 0.21
N ALA A 224 20.63 -7.14 -0.21
CA ALA A 224 19.71 -7.27 -1.34
C ALA A 224 20.42 -7.68 -2.60
N LYS A 225 21.50 -7.01 -2.97
CA LYS A 225 22.29 -7.35 -4.17
C LYS A 225 22.91 -8.75 -4.14
N LYS A 226 23.22 -9.26 -2.96
CA LYS A 226 23.86 -10.57 -2.81
C LYS A 226 22.85 -11.72 -2.90
N TYR A 227 21.65 -11.56 -2.36
CA TYR A 227 20.74 -12.69 -2.12
C TYR A 227 19.43 -12.62 -2.91
N TYR A 228 19.04 -11.48 -3.45
CA TYR A 228 17.75 -11.30 -4.10
C TYR A 228 17.91 -10.86 -5.56
N LYS A 229 16.94 -11.23 -6.37
CA LYS A 229 16.89 -10.85 -7.79
C LYS A 229 16.18 -9.50 -7.94
N VAL A 230 16.67 -8.70 -8.87
CA VAL A 230 16.01 -7.47 -9.31
C VAL A 230 14.74 -7.82 -10.08
N ILE A 231 13.67 -7.14 -9.82
CA ILE A 231 12.41 -7.21 -10.59
C ILE A 231 12.64 -6.49 -11.94
N PRO A 232 12.58 -7.18 -13.07
CA PRO A 232 12.88 -6.62 -14.40
C PRO A 232 11.83 -5.63 -14.89
#